data_2374d803529d3119caff515c998cd817
#
_entry.id   2374d803529d3119caff515c998cd817
#
_cell.length_a   1.000
_cell.length_b   1.000
_cell.length_c   1.000
_cell.angle_alpha   90.00
_cell.angle_beta   90.00
_cell.angle_gamma   90.00
#
_symmetry.space_group_name_H-M   'P 1'
#
loop_
_entity.id
_entity.type
_entity.pdbx_description
1 polymer ?
#
loop_
_entity_poly.entity_id
_entity_poly.type
_entity_poly.pdbx_seq_one_letter_code
_entity_poly.pdbx_strand_id
1 'polypeptide(L)'
;MIKFLHTRIRVSKPAKSIEFYKKVGFELGQQKKSPQGNELAFMHLPDNEHFLELTYSPDYKVTVPDDLMHTCVGVLDIVEYCTKLEDQKIEIWPEGWREKFSTGERKMAFITDPDGYEVE
;
A
#
# COMPACT_ATOMS: atom_id res chain seq x y z
N MET A 1 18.59 19.77 -8.90
CA MET A 1 17.87 18.52 -9.25
C MET A 1 16.71 18.31 -8.30
N ILE A 2 15.54 18.00 -8.85
CA ILE A 2 14.35 17.72 -8.05
C ILE A 2 14.12 16.21 -8.02
N LYS A 3 13.81 15.66 -6.84
CA LYS A 3 13.50 14.25 -6.67
C LYS A 3 12.15 14.10 -6.01
N PHE A 4 11.39 13.10 -6.43
CA PHE A 4 10.12 12.75 -5.80
C PHE A 4 10.42 11.78 -4.65
N LEU A 5 10.39 12.28 -3.40
CA LEU A 5 10.91 11.54 -2.25
C LEU A 5 9.86 10.65 -1.56
N HIS A 6 8.67 11.17 -1.32
CA HIS A 6 7.66 10.37 -0.64
C HIS A 6 6.24 10.87 -0.93
N THR A 7 5.30 9.99 -0.64
CA THR A 7 3.87 10.30 -0.67
C THR A 7 3.32 10.01 0.72
N ARG A 8 2.54 10.92 1.26
CA ARG A 8 1.88 10.74 2.56
C ARG A 8 0.46 10.25 2.35
N ILE A 9 0.06 9.24 3.15
CA ILE A 9 -1.35 8.89 3.31
C ILE A 9 -1.69 8.93 4.80
N ARG A 10 -2.94 9.30 5.09
CA ARG A 10 -3.45 9.33 6.46
C ARG A 10 -4.02 7.97 6.81
N VAL A 11 -3.66 7.45 7.98
CA VAL A 11 -4.10 6.14 8.43
C VAL A 11 -4.82 6.24 9.77
N SER A 12 -5.83 5.40 9.98
CA SER A 12 -6.59 5.40 11.24
C SER A 12 -6.00 4.47 12.29
N LYS A 13 -5.34 3.40 11.86
CA LYS A 13 -4.76 2.38 12.73
C LYS A 13 -3.36 2.03 12.25
N PRO A 14 -2.34 2.75 12.72
CA PRO A 14 -0.98 2.59 12.21
C PRO A 14 -0.47 1.15 12.18
N ALA A 15 -0.69 0.40 13.26
CA ALA A 15 -0.21 -0.99 13.34
C ALA A 15 -0.79 -1.87 12.24
N LYS A 16 -2.07 -1.68 11.92
CA LYS A 16 -2.73 -2.45 10.86
C LYS A 16 -2.22 -2.07 9.48
N SER A 17 -2.01 -0.78 9.26
CA SER A 17 -1.47 -0.30 7.99
C SER A 17 -0.04 -0.77 7.78
N ILE A 18 0.79 -0.69 8.80
CA ILE A 18 2.17 -1.21 8.74
C ILE A 18 2.17 -2.69 8.39
N GLU A 19 1.32 -3.49 9.06
CA GLU A 19 1.22 -4.91 8.78
C GLU A 19 0.80 -5.18 7.34
N PHE A 20 -0.20 -4.45 6.85
CA PHE A 20 -0.67 -4.58 5.47
C PHE A 20 0.45 -4.30 4.47
N TYR A 21 1.14 -3.17 4.62
CA TYR A 21 2.20 -2.80 3.67
C TYR A 21 3.41 -3.72 3.76
N LYS A 22 3.67 -4.32 4.92
CA LYS A 22 4.69 -5.39 5.02
C LYS A 22 4.29 -6.60 4.19
N LYS A 23 3.02 -6.98 4.21
CA LYS A 23 2.53 -8.10 3.38
C LYS A 23 2.65 -7.79 1.90
N VAL A 24 2.47 -6.53 1.51
CA VAL A 24 2.67 -6.08 0.13
C VAL A 24 4.13 -6.21 -0.29
N GLY A 25 5.07 -6.02 0.62
CA GLY A 25 6.50 -6.14 0.35
C GLY A 25 7.32 -4.98 0.88
N PHE A 26 6.68 -4.01 1.54
CA PHE A 26 7.40 -2.87 2.12
C PHE A 26 8.11 -3.28 3.41
N GLU A 27 9.17 -2.55 3.70
CA GLU A 27 9.90 -2.67 4.96
C GLU A 27 9.66 -1.41 5.78
N LEU A 28 9.45 -1.58 7.08
CA LEU A 28 9.29 -0.47 7.98
C LEU A 28 10.67 0.15 8.24
N GLY A 29 10.79 1.42 7.90
CA GLY A 29 11.98 2.20 8.21
C GLY A 29 11.79 2.96 9.51
N GLN A 30 12.01 4.27 9.45
CA GLN A 30 11.92 5.12 10.63
C GLN A 30 10.49 5.34 11.08
N GLN A 31 10.28 5.35 12.39
CA GLN A 31 9.05 5.82 13.02
C GLN A 31 9.40 7.01 13.90
N LYS A 32 8.55 8.05 13.85
CA LYS A 32 8.79 9.24 14.66
C LYS A 32 7.50 10.01 14.91
N LYS A 33 7.56 10.96 15.84
CA LYS A 33 6.46 11.90 16.07
C LYS A 33 6.86 13.27 15.52
N SER A 34 5.91 13.92 14.86
CA SER A 34 6.12 15.29 14.41
C SER A 34 5.96 16.24 15.60
N PRO A 35 6.42 17.52 15.46
CA PRO A 35 6.19 18.52 16.50
C PRO A 35 4.71 18.73 16.86
N GLN A 36 3.80 18.45 15.90
CA GLN A 36 2.37 18.57 16.13
C GLN A 36 1.76 17.34 16.80
N GLY A 37 2.56 16.30 17.12
CA GLY A 37 2.09 15.10 17.78
C GLY A 37 1.56 14.03 16.84
N ASN A 38 1.77 14.17 15.54
CA ASN A 38 1.42 13.12 14.56
C ASN A 38 2.42 11.96 14.65
N GLU A 39 1.94 10.75 14.47
CA GLU A 39 2.81 9.58 14.41
C GLU A 39 3.09 9.25 12.95
N LEU A 40 4.37 9.14 12.60
CA LEU A 40 4.82 8.89 11.23
C LEU A 40 5.51 7.54 11.15
N ALA A 41 5.22 6.78 10.10
CA ALA A 41 5.91 5.53 9.79
C ALA A 41 6.30 5.55 8.32
N PHE A 42 7.57 5.29 8.02
CA PHE A 42 8.09 5.31 6.67
C PHE A 42 8.21 3.88 6.15
N MET A 43 7.47 3.59 5.07
CA MET A 43 7.45 2.27 4.46
C MET A 43 8.25 2.31 3.15
N HIS A 44 9.27 1.48 3.07
CA HIS A 44 10.22 1.47 1.94
C HIS A 44 10.18 0.16 1.19
N LEU A 45 10.34 0.24 -0.13
CA LEU A 45 10.65 -0.93 -0.94
C LEU A 45 12.16 -1.00 -1.15
N PRO A 46 12.76 -2.21 -1.15
CA PRO A 46 14.18 -2.35 -1.43
C PRO A 46 14.56 -1.69 -2.75
N ASP A 47 15.68 -0.98 -2.76
CA ASP A 47 16.23 -0.30 -3.95
C ASP A 47 15.30 0.73 -4.58
N ASN A 48 14.29 1.20 -3.84
CA ASN A 48 13.35 2.21 -4.31
C ASN A 48 13.52 3.48 -3.48
N GLU A 49 13.88 4.59 -4.13
CA GLU A 49 14.13 5.85 -3.42
C GLU A 49 12.84 6.45 -2.85
N HIS A 50 11.77 6.47 -3.66
CA HIS A 50 10.48 6.98 -3.22
C HIS A 50 9.87 6.04 -2.17
N PHE A 51 9.31 6.60 -1.10
CA PHE A 51 8.71 5.79 -0.05
C PHE A 51 7.31 6.29 0.32
N LEU A 52 6.57 5.46 1.04
CA LEU A 52 5.23 5.77 1.50
C LEU A 52 5.28 6.18 2.97
N GLU A 53 4.77 7.37 3.28
CA GLU A 53 4.70 7.85 4.64
C GLU A 53 3.29 7.65 5.18
N LEU A 54 3.18 6.83 6.22
CA LEU A 54 1.92 6.61 6.93
C LEU A 54 1.83 7.60 8.07
N THR A 55 0.79 8.44 8.09
CA THR A 55 0.63 9.46 9.11
C THR A 55 -0.65 9.25 9.89
N TYR A 56 -0.51 9.11 11.20
CA TYR A 56 -1.64 9.02 12.12
C TYR A 56 -1.74 10.28 12.95
N SER A 57 -2.95 10.83 13.04
CA SER A 57 -3.25 11.99 13.88
C SER A 57 -4.50 11.67 14.70
N PRO A 58 -4.45 11.74 16.06
CA PRO A 58 -5.59 11.36 16.91
C PRO A 58 -6.89 12.10 16.56
N ASP A 59 -6.77 13.37 16.18
CA ASP A 59 -7.93 14.22 15.94
C ASP A 59 -8.37 14.27 14.47
N TYR A 60 -7.74 13.49 13.61
CA TYR A 60 -8.05 13.47 12.19
C TYR A 60 -8.87 12.21 11.84
N LYS A 61 -10.08 12.41 11.36
CA LYS A 61 -10.91 11.30 10.90
C LYS A 61 -10.53 10.94 9.44
N VAL A 62 -10.00 9.75 9.27
CA VAL A 62 -9.64 9.26 7.94
C VAL A 62 -10.90 8.86 7.19
N THR A 63 -11.09 9.42 6.01
CA THR A 63 -12.17 9.05 5.10
C THR A 63 -11.59 8.90 3.71
N VAL A 64 -11.71 7.71 3.13
CA VAL A 64 -11.15 7.40 1.81
C VAL A 64 -12.31 7.05 0.87
N PRO A 65 -12.83 8.04 0.12
CA PRO A 65 -13.86 7.75 -0.89
C PRO A 65 -13.34 6.81 -1.96
N ASP A 66 -14.24 6.11 -2.61
CA ASP A 66 -13.89 5.25 -3.73
C ASP A 66 -13.16 6.06 -4.80
N ASP A 67 -12.10 5.46 -5.34
CA ASP A 67 -11.33 6.04 -6.44
C ASP A 67 -10.71 7.41 -6.11
N LEU A 68 -10.44 7.67 -4.82
CA LEU A 68 -9.80 8.92 -4.41
C LEU A 68 -8.37 9.02 -4.97
N MET A 69 -7.60 7.99 -4.76
CA MET A 69 -6.21 7.88 -5.22
C MET A 69 -5.77 6.43 -5.09
N HIS A 70 -4.72 6.07 -5.81
CA HIS A 70 -4.06 4.79 -5.57
C HIS A 70 -2.56 4.94 -5.78
N THR A 71 -1.80 4.07 -5.12
CA THR A 71 -0.39 3.89 -5.38
C THR A 71 -0.24 2.71 -6.32
N CYS A 72 0.92 2.58 -6.95
CA CYS A 72 1.16 1.48 -7.87
C CYS A 72 2.55 0.90 -7.62
N VAL A 73 2.63 -0.41 -7.52
CA VAL A 73 3.91 -1.12 -7.42
C VAL A 73 4.06 -2.07 -8.61
N GLY A 74 5.30 -2.25 -9.05
CA GLY A 74 5.59 -3.19 -10.14
C GLY A 74 6.10 -4.51 -9.58
N VAL A 75 5.64 -5.62 -10.15
CA VAL A 75 6.07 -6.95 -9.76
C VAL A 75 6.49 -7.74 -11.00
N LEU A 76 7.40 -8.70 -10.82
CA LEU A 76 7.92 -9.48 -11.94
C LEU A 76 6.90 -10.51 -12.46
N ASP A 77 6.17 -11.15 -11.55
CA ASP A 77 5.18 -12.18 -11.89
C ASP A 77 3.92 -11.91 -11.08
N ILE A 78 2.91 -11.37 -11.75
CA ILE A 78 1.69 -10.94 -11.08
C ILE A 78 0.87 -12.11 -10.53
N VAL A 79 0.90 -13.27 -11.18
CA VAL A 79 0.17 -14.46 -10.71
C VAL A 79 0.80 -14.99 -9.42
N GLU A 80 2.11 -15.13 -9.39
CA GLU A 80 2.83 -15.56 -8.20
C GLU A 80 2.64 -14.59 -7.05
N TYR A 81 2.76 -13.29 -7.32
CA TYR A 81 2.61 -12.25 -6.32
C TYR A 81 1.20 -12.22 -5.72
N CYS A 82 0.17 -12.25 -6.57
CA CYS A 82 -1.22 -12.25 -6.10
C CYS A 82 -1.57 -13.52 -5.33
N THR A 83 -0.98 -14.65 -5.70
CA THR A 83 -1.16 -15.91 -4.96
C THR A 83 -0.61 -15.77 -3.53
N LYS A 84 0.57 -15.16 -3.37
CA LYS A 84 1.14 -14.92 -2.04
C LYS A 84 0.27 -13.99 -1.21
N LEU A 85 -0.31 -12.96 -1.83
CA LEU A 85 -1.20 -12.05 -1.12
C LEU A 85 -2.48 -12.75 -0.65
N GLU A 86 -3.07 -13.59 -1.49
CA GLU A 86 -4.26 -14.37 -1.09
C GLU A 86 -3.95 -15.31 0.06
N ASP A 87 -2.77 -15.93 0.06
CA ASP A 87 -2.33 -16.78 1.16
C ASP A 87 -2.23 -15.99 2.49
N GLN A 88 -2.07 -14.69 2.40
CA GLN A 88 -2.03 -13.79 3.55
C GLN A 88 -3.38 -13.12 3.81
N LYS A 89 -4.46 -13.62 3.20
CA LYS A 89 -5.83 -13.16 3.40
C LYS A 89 -6.09 -11.76 2.85
N ILE A 90 -5.37 -11.37 1.81
CA ILE A 90 -5.62 -10.12 1.08
C ILE A 90 -6.43 -10.47 -0.17
N GLU A 91 -7.57 -9.81 -0.30
CA GLU A 91 -8.46 -10.01 -1.44
C GLU A 91 -7.91 -9.29 -2.67
N ILE A 92 -8.00 -9.93 -3.84
CA ILE A 92 -7.49 -9.41 -5.10
C ILE A 92 -8.66 -9.00 -6.01
N TRP A 93 -8.58 -7.81 -6.56
CA TRP A 93 -9.47 -7.38 -7.63
C TRP A 93 -8.71 -7.41 -8.95
N PRO A 94 -9.28 -7.83 -10.09
CA PRO A 94 -10.69 -8.21 -10.29
C PRO A 94 -10.99 -9.64 -9.84
N GLU A 95 -12.25 -9.90 -9.58
CA GLU A 95 -12.71 -11.25 -9.34
C GLU A 95 -12.37 -12.12 -10.56
N GLY A 96 -11.93 -13.35 -10.31
CA GLY A 96 -11.48 -14.24 -11.39
C GLY A 96 -10.14 -13.82 -11.98
N TRP A 97 -9.33 -13.08 -11.24
CA TRP A 97 -8.06 -12.54 -11.71
C TRP A 97 -7.11 -13.61 -12.24
N ARG A 98 -7.08 -14.77 -11.59
CA ARG A 98 -6.13 -15.84 -11.97
C ARG A 98 -6.33 -16.27 -13.41
N GLU A 99 -7.57 -16.46 -13.82
CA GLU A 99 -7.90 -16.83 -15.20
C GLU A 99 -7.59 -15.70 -16.17
N LYS A 100 -7.96 -14.49 -15.81
CA LYS A 100 -7.72 -13.31 -16.66
C LYS A 100 -6.24 -13.07 -16.90
N PHE A 101 -5.41 -13.28 -15.89
CA PHE A 101 -3.97 -13.09 -16.03
C PHE A 101 -3.31 -14.22 -16.81
N SER A 102 -3.81 -15.45 -16.66
CA SER A 102 -3.26 -16.59 -17.37
C SER A 102 -3.55 -16.54 -18.88
N THR A 103 -4.64 -15.90 -19.29
CA THR A 103 -4.94 -15.70 -20.71
C THR A 103 -4.27 -14.45 -21.29
N GLY A 104 -3.59 -13.67 -20.45
CA GLY A 104 -2.90 -12.46 -20.89
C GLY A 104 -3.81 -11.25 -21.12
N GLU A 105 -5.08 -11.36 -20.78
CA GLU A 105 -6.05 -10.27 -20.97
C GLU A 105 -5.77 -9.06 -20.10
N ARG A 106 -5.13 -9.28 -18.94
CA ARG A 106 -4.90 -8.23 -17.96
C ARG A 106 -3.59 -8.47 -17.22
N LYS A 107 -2.88 -7.40 -16.95
CA LYS A 107 -1.60 -7.45 -16.25
C LYS A 107 -1.58 -6.48 -15.05
N MET A 108 -2.74 -6.13 -14.53
CA MET A 108 -2.84 -5.28 -13.34
C MET A 108 -3.95 -5.75 -12.42
N ALA A 109 -3.70 -5.61 -11.13
CA ALA A 109 -4.63 -5.97 -10.08
C ALA A 109 -4.71 -4.85 -9.06
N PHE A 110 -5.74 -4.86 -8.23
CA PHE A 110 -5.89 -3.91 -7.13
C PHE A 110 -6.12 -4.67 -5.82
N ILE A 111 -5.54 -4.14 -4.76
CA ILE A 111 -5.82 -4.56 -3.39
C ILE A 111 -6.19 -3.31 -2.60
N THR A 112 -6.85 -3.51 -1.46
CA THR A 112 -7.35 -2.40 -0.65
C THR A 112 -6.72 -2.46 0.74
N ASP A 113 -6.17 -1.35 1.20
CA ASP A 113 -5.55 -1.28 2.50
C ASP A 113 -6.60 -1.13 3.63
N PRO A 114 -6.20 -1.18 4.92
CA PRO A 114 -7.17 -1.14 6.02
C PRO A 114 -8.06 0.11 6.07
N ASP A 115 -7.64 1.22 5.49
CA ASP A 115 -8.42 2.46 5.47
C ASP A 115 -9.23 2.66 4.18
N GLY A 116 -9.02 1.81 3.18
CA GLY A 116 -9.71 1.91 1.91
C GLY A 116 -8.87 2.46 0.76
N TYR A 117 -7.59 2.74 0.97
CA TYR A 117 -6.70 3.12 -0.14
C TYR A 117 -6.42 1.92 -1.02
N GLU A 118 -6.46 2.14 -2.32
CA GLU A 118 -6.15 1.08 -3.26
C GLU A 118 -4.67 1.08 -3.62
N VAL A 119 -4.15 -0.12 -3.87
CA VAL A 119 -2.79 -0.33 -4.37
C VAL A 119 -2.89 -1.16 -5.64
N GLU A 120 -2.36 -0.61 -6.73
CA GLU A 120 -2.30 -1.28 -8.04
C GLU A 120 -1.02 -2.08 -8.16
#